data_0036929b6ca1dabb4bad89ad3514d9f7
#
_entry.id   0036929b6ca1dabb4bad89ad3514d9f7
#
_cell.length_a   1.000
_cell.length_b   1.000
_cell.length_c   1.000
_cell.angle_alpha   90.00
_cell.angle_beta   90.00
_cell.angle_gamma   90.00
#
_symmetry.space_group_name_H-M   'P 1'
#
loop_
_entity.id
_entity.type
_entity.pdbx_description
1 polymer ?
#
loop_
_entity_poly.entity_id
_entity_poly.type
_entity_poly.pdbx_seq_one_letter_code
_entity_poly.pdbx_strand_id
1 'polypeptide(L)'
;MSSYRINDIFYSLQGEGRNTGRAAVFIRFAGCNLRCPFCDTEFDSYREMSGEDILQAISTYESRFVVLTGGEPTLQVDEAFVDLLHRHGYEVAMESNGTRPAPKNLDWLTVSPKGGIPSTPCSLPPTPKKRKEGAEGKLPDEIKIVFEDEDTLHQLLKSLPLPLEGAGVRLQGAGMRFFLQPCDTGDAARNKQIVAACVDYVKRHPVWRLSLQTHKLIGIE
;
A
#
# COMPACT_ATOMS: atom_id res chain seq x y z
N MET A 1 24.11 -13.97 2.80
CA MET A 1 23.16 -13.04 3.42
C MET A 1 22.39 -12.34 2.30
N SER A 2 21.08 -12.19 2.42
CA SER A 2 20.30 -11.46 1.41
C SER A 2 20.65 -9.98 1.48
N SER A 3 20.81 -9.34 0.30
CA SER A 3 21.03 -7.90 0.18
C SER A 3 19.77 -7.25 -0.39
N TYR A 4 19.42 -6.09 0.14
CA TYR A 4 18.23 -5.31 -0.23
C TYR A 4 18.65 -3.96 -0.80
N ARG A 5 18.00 -3.55 -1.86
CA ARG A 5 18.21 -2.21 -2.45
C ARG A 5 17.29 -1.22 -1.73
N ILE A 6 17.87 -0.44 -0.83
CA ILE A 6 17.15 0.53 -0.02
C ILE A 6 17.35 1.93 -0.60
N ASN A 7 16.24 2.56 -0.98
CA ASN A 7 16.22 3.94 -1.42
C ASN A 7 16.35 4.88 -0.21
N ASP A 8 15.49 4.67 0.82
CA ASP A 8 15.50 5.51 2.02
C ASP A 8 15.03 4.75 3.28
N ILE A 9 15.43 5.24 4.46
CA ILE A 9 14.92 4.84 5.77
C ILE A 9 14.70 6.10 6.58
N PHE A 10 13.44 6.38 6.94
CA PHE A 10 13.09 7.58 7.67
C PHE A 10 12.02 7.32 8.75
N TYR A 11 11.90 8.24 9.70
CA TYR A 11 10.93 8.17 10.80
C TYR A 11 9.91 9.28 10.67
N SER A 12 8.65 8.93 10.55
CA SER A 12 7.57 9.89 10.34
C SER A 12 6.25 9.35 10.90
N LEU A 13 5.12 9.97 10.49
CA LEU A 13 3.78 9.46 10.74
C LEU A 13 3.25 8.79 9.48
N GLN A 14 2.60 7.61 9.64
CA GLN A 14 1.82 7.06 8.55
C GLN A 14 0.70 8.04 8.16
N GLY A 15 0.74 8.52 6.92
CA GLY A 15 -0.15 9.57 6.42
C GLY A 15 -1.43 9.05 5.79
N GLU A 16 -1.58 7.73 5.59
CA GLU A 16 -2.59 7.14 4.73
C GLU A 16 -3.27 5.91 5.35
N GLY A 17 -4.50 5.63 4.90
CA GLY A 17 -5.23 4.42 5.26
C GLY A 17 -5.58 4.32 6.74
N ARG A 18 -5.70 3.07 7.21
CA ARG A 18 -6.08 2.78 8.60
C ARG A 18 -5.09 3.29 9.63
N ASN A 19 -3.81 3.22 9.29
CA ASN A 19 -2.73 3.52 10.24
C ASN A 19 -2.36 5.01 10.28
N THR A 20 -3.15 5.88 9.65
CA THR A 20 -2.94 7.34 9.67
C THR A 20 -2.73 7.87 11.08
N GLY A 21 -1.68 8.67 11.26
CA GLY A 21 -1.29 9.27 12.53
C GLY A 21 -0.41 8.41 13.41
N ARG A 22 -0.15 7.14 13.07
CA ARG A 22 0.81 6.33 13.82
C ARG A 22 2.24 6.71 13.48
N ALA A 23 3.07 6.87 14.50
CA ALA A 23 4.51 6.97 14.33
C ALA A 23 5.06 5.67 13.72
N ALA A 24 5.79 5.76 12.63
CA ALA A 24 6.28 4.62 11.87
C ALA A 24 7.70 4.85 11.35
N VAL A 25 8.49 3.78 11.30
CA VAL A 25 9.74 3.75 10.56
C VAL A 25 9.44 3.24 9.15
N PHE A 26 9.69 4.05 8.16
CA PHE A 26 9.52 3.69 6.76
C PHE A 26 10.82 3.10 6.21
N ILE A 27 10.71 1.94 5.57
CA ILE A 27 11.79 1.35 4.78
C ILE A 27 11.35 1.38 3.33
N ARG A 28 11.93 2.29 2.55
CA ARG A 28 11.64 2.51 1.15
C ARG A 28 12.57 1.67 0.28
N PHE A 29 12.03 0.66 -0.36
CA PHE A 29 12.78 -0.20 -1.30
C PHE A 29 12.89 0.48 -2.67
N ALA A 30 14.03 0.34 -3.31
CA ALA A 30 14.24 0.80 -4.67
C ALA A 30 13.70 -0.20 -5.70
N GLY A 31 13.31 0.34 -6.86
CA GLY A 31 12.79 -0.41 -7.99
C GLY A 31 11.30 -0.72 -7.90
N CYS A 32 10.63 -0.59 -9.03
CA CYS A 32 9.23 -0.92 -9.21
C CYS A 32 9.03 -1.61 -10.55
N ASN A 33 8.11 -2.56 -10.60
CA ASN A 33 7.68 -3.20 -11.84
C ASN A 33 6.62 -2.41 -12.63
N LEU A 34 6.20 -1.25 -12.10
CA LEU A 34 5.28 -0.31 -12.73
C LEU A 34 5.94 1.07 -12.90
N ARG A 35 5.40 1.88 -13.84
CA ARG A 35 5.76 3.29 -14.06
C ARG A 35 4.46 4.10 -14.17
N CYS A 36 3.87 4.38 -13.00
CA CYS A 36 2.60 5.11 -12.92
C CYS A 36 2.82 6.58 -13.22
N PRO A 37 2.00 7.22 -14.08
CA PRO A 37 2.18 8.64 -14.43
C PRO A 37 1.95 9.59 -13.23
N PHE A 38 1.21 9.14 -12.21
CA PHE A 38 0.93 9.89 -10.98
C PHE A 38 1.83 9.47 -9.80
N CYS A 39 2.93 8.74 -10.06
CA CYS A 39 3.84 8.32 -9.00
C CYS A 39 4.65 9.51 -8.50
N ASP A 40 4.58 9.77 -7.21
CA ASP A 40 5.31 10.84 -6.53
C ASP A 40 6.58 10.33 -5.82
N THR A 41 6.90 9.04 -5.95
CA THR A 41 8.06 8.42 -5.31
C THR A 41 9.21 8.28 -6.29
N GLU A 42 10.39 8.82 -5.93
CA GLU A 42 11.66 8.47 -6.55
C GLU A 42 12.13 7.13 -5.94
N PHE A 43 12.48 6.15 -6.78
CA PHE A 43 12.91 4.82 -6.35
C PHE A 43 14.02 4.22 -7.22
N ASP A 44 14.67 5.01 -8.03
CA ASP A 44 15.74 4.55 -8.93
C ASP A 44 17.12 4.59 -8.23
N SER A 45 17.33 5.54 -7.30
CA SER A 45 18.53 5.58 -6.45
C SER A 45 18.46 4.57 -5.30
N TYR A 46 19.58 3.98 -4.91
CA TYR A 46 19.63 3.05 -3.78
C TYR A 46 21.03 2.85 -3.22
N ARG A 47 21.06 2.30 -2.02
CA ARG A 47 22.21 1.63 -1.41
C ARG A 47 21.87 0.17 -1.12
N GLU A 48 22.83 -0.72 -1.27
CA GLU A 48 22.67 -2.09 -0.84
C GLU A 48 22.89 -2.21 0.66
N MET A 49 21.95 -2.89 1.35
CA MET A 49 22.00 -3.13 2.78
C MET A 49 21.63 -4.58 3.09
N SER A 50 22.33 -5.18 4.05
CA SER A 50 21.91 -6.46 4.64
C SER A 50 20.69 -6.25 5.57
N GLY A 51 20.02 -7.33 5.96
CA GLY A 51 18.95 -7.25 6.96
C GLY A 51 19.44 -6.70 8.30
N GLU A 52 20.64 -7.03 8.69
CA GLU A 52 21.30 -6.55 9.90
C GLU A 52 21.62 -5.05 9.84
N ASP A 53 22.09 -4.56 8.69
CA ASP A 53 22.33 -3.12 8.49
C ASP A 53 21.02 -2.32 8.59
N ILE A 54 19.94 -2.87 8.01
CA ILE A 54 18.61 -2.27 8.12
C ILE A 54 18.14 -2.24 9.59
N LEU A 55 18.27 -3.37 10.31
CA LEU A 55 17.94 -3.43 11.73
C LEU A 55 18.72 -2.40 12.54
N GLN A 56 20.02 -2.28 12.30
CA GLN A 56 20.85 -1.28 12.97
C GLN A 56 20.35 0.14 12.69
N ALA A 57 20.02 0.45 11.44
CA ALA A 57 19.52 1.75 11.03
C ALA A 57 18.20 2.10 11.73
N ILE A 58 17.23 1.16 11.76
CA ILE A 58 15.90 1.40 12.34
C ILE A 58 15.89 1.35 13.87
N SER A 59 16.89 0.72 14.50
CA SER A 59 16.96 0.57 15.96
C SER A 59 17.10 1.89 16.73
N THR A 60 17.54 2.94 16.05
CA THR A 60 17.70 4.28 16.60
C THR A 60 16.37 5.03 16.83
N TYR A 61 15.28 4.56 16.21
CA TYR A 61 13.96 5.17 16.32
C TYR A 61 13.12 4.52 17.44
N GLU A 62 12.26 5.30 18.05
CA GLU A 62 11.43 4.84 19.18
C GLU A 62 10.28 3.91 18.74
N SER A 63 9.72 4.11 17.53
CA SER A 63 8.63 3.29 17.05
C SER A 63 9.08 1.86 16.76
N ARG A 64 8.22 0.92 17.15
CA ARG A 64 8.33 -0.50 16.76
C ARG A 64 7.36 -0.87 15.65
N PHE A 65 6.76 0.11 14.98
CA PHE A 65 5.94 -0.07 13.80
C PHE A 65 6.73 0.30 12.55
N VAL A 66 6.93 -0.69 11.67
CA VAL A 66 7.66 -0.55 10.40
C VAL A 66 6.69 -0.62 9.24
N VAL A 67 6.86 0.28 8.28
CA VAL A 67 6.12 0.28 7.01
C VAL A 67 7.10 0.01 5.87
N LEU A 68 6.97 -1.15 5.24
CA LEU A 68 7.71 -1.52 4.04
C LEU A 68 7.02 -0.91 2.83
N THR A 69 7.70 -0.01 2.14
CA THR A 69 7.16 0.79 1.04
C THR A 69 8.21 1.01 -0.06
N GLY A 70 8.00 1.97 -0.93
CA GLY A 70 8.98 2.41 -1.93
C GLY A 70 8.49 2.25 -3.35
N GLY A 71 9.27 1.63 -4.23
CA GLY A 71 8.81 1.19 -5.54
C GLY A 71 7.78 0.07 -5.39
N GLU A 72 8.26 -1.19 -5.41
CA GLU A 72 7.40 -2.34 -5.09
C GLU A 72 8.17 -3.28 -4.16
N PRO A 73 7.84 -3.31 -2.84
CA PRO A 73 8.59 -4.11 -1.87
C PRO A 73 8.53 -5.62 -2.14
N THR A 74 7.45 -6.14 -2.72
CA THR A 74 7.33 -7.58 -3.03
C THR A 74 8.33 -8.10 -4.08
N LEU A 75 9.10 -7.20 -4.71
CA LEU A 75 10.21 -7.59 -5.57
C LEU A 75 11.42 -8.11 -4.78
N GLN A 76 11.53 -7.75 -3.50
CA GLN A 76 12.72 -7.99 -2.70
C GLN A 76 12.40 -8.63 -1.34
N VAL A 77 11.25 -8.29 -0.74
CA VAL A 77 10.87 -8.74 0.61
C VAL A 77 10.29 -10.15 0.55
N ASP A 78 10.84 -11.01 1.39
CA ASP A 78 10.37 -12.37 1.64
C ASP A 78 9.93 -12.57 3.10
N GLU A 79 9.42 -13.77 3.42
CA GLU A 79 9.00 -14.13 4.79
C GLU A 79 10.19 -14.09 5.77
N ALA A 80 11.39 -14.41 5.31
CA ALA A 80 12.58 -14.44 6.18
C ALA A 80 12.96 -13.03 6.66
N PHE A 81 12.80 -12.01 5.82
CA PHE A 81 13.03 -10.61 6.21
C PHE A 81 11.97 -10.12 7.22
N VAL A 82 10.71 -10.47 6.99
CA VAL A 82 9.64 -10.13 7.94
C VAL A 82 9.88 -10.81 9.28
N ASP A 83 10.25 -12.10 9.31
CA ASP A 83 10.62 -12.83 10.53
C ASP A 83 11.81 -12.19 11.24
N LEU A 84 12.78 -11.67 10.49
CA LEU A 84 13.92 -10.95 11.08
C LEU A 84 13.45 -9.73 11.87
N LEU A 85 12.55 -8.92 11.30
CA LEU A 85 11.97 -7.75 11.98
C LEU A 85 11.14 -8.16 13.21
N HIS A 86 10.31 -9.21 13.08
CA HIS A 86 9.50 -9.73 14.19
C HIS A 86 10.37 -10.20 15.38
N ARG A 87 11.46 -10.93 15.11
CA ARG A 87 12.39 -11.36 16.16
C ARG A 87 12.99 -10.20 16.98
N HIS A 88 13.01 -9.00 16.39
CA HIS A 88 13.47 -7.76 17.06
C HIS A 88 12.32 -6.89 17.57
N GLY A 89 11.10 -7.44 17.63
CA GLY A 89 9.93 -6.82 18.26
C GLY A 89 9.24 -5.76 17.42
N TYR A 90 9.46 -5.75 16.08
CA TYR A 90 8.77 -4.83 15.19
C TYR A 90 7.43 -5.44 14.71
N GLU A 91 6.38 -4.61 14.67
CA GLU A 91 5.16 -4.84 13.92
C GLU A 91 5.41 -4.39 12.47
N VAL A 92 5.05 -5.22 11.48
CA VAL A 92 5.43 -5.00 10.07
C VAL A 92 4.21 -4.84 9.19
N ALA A 93 4.03 -3.65 8.63
CA ALA A 93 3.07 -3.36 7.57
C ALA A 93 3.77 -3.27 6.21
N MET A 94 3.02 -3.52 5.13
CA MET A 94 3.51 -3.35 3.76
C MET A 94 2.48 -2.60 2.91
N GLU A 95 2.99 -1.68 2.08
CA GLU A 95 2.27 -1.01 1.01
C GLU A 95 2.72 -1.60 -0.34
N SER A 96 1.81 -2.26 -1.07
CA SER A 96 2.11 -2.94 -2.33
C SER A 96 1.17 -2.52 -3.45
N ASN A 97 1.62 -2.57 -4.70
CA ASN A 97 0.75 -2.39 -5.87
C ASN A 97 -0.11 -3.64 -6.19
N GLY A 98 0.11 -4.74 -5.49
CA GLY A 98 -0.66 -5.97 -5.61
C GLY A 98 -0.38 -6.81 -6.86
N THR A 99 0.70 -6.54 -7.60
CA THR A 99 1.05 -7.31 -8.82
C THR A 99 1.77 -8.62 -8.52
N ARG A 100 2.23 -8.81 -7.28
CA ARG A 100 2.92 -10.02 -6.82
C ARG A 100 2.38 -10.46 -5.44
N PRO A 101 2.49 -11.74 -5.11
CA PRO A 101 2.17 -12.23 -3.76
C PRO A 101 3.04 -11.55 -2.71
N ALA A 102 2.43 -11.10 -1.62
CA ALA A 102 3.13 -10.56 -0.46
C ALA A 102 3.43 -11.67 0.56
N PRO A 103 4.48 -11.52 1.40
CA PRO A 103 4.78 -12.45 2.50
C PRO A 103 3.55 -12.71 3.38
N LYS A 104 3.36 -13.97 3.81
CA LYS A 104 2.18 -14.38 4.59
C LYS A 104 2.20 -13.89 6.04
N ASN A 105 3.39 -13.67 6.57
CA ASN A 105 3.66 -13.32 7.95
C ASN A 105 3.65 -11.81 8.24
N LEU A 106 3.23 -10.95 7.28
CA LEU A 106 3.00 -9.53 7.55
C LEU A 106 1.88 -9.33 8.58
N ASP A 107 1.99 -8.34 9.45
CA ASP A 107 0.91 -7.95 10.37
C ASP A 107 -0.20 -7.20 9.63
N TRP A 108 0.18 -6.33 8.68
CA TRP A 108 -0.76 -5.55 7.89
C TRP A 108 -0.31 -5.46 6.42
N LEU A 109 -1.24 -5.71 5.50
CA LEU A 109 -1.02 -5.54 4.06
C LEU A 109 -2.05 -4.57 3.48
N THR A 110 -1.56 -3.43 3.00
CA THR A 110 -2.30 -2.52 2.14
C THR A 110 -1.97 -2.80 0.70
N VAL A 111 -2.98 -3.06 -0.13
CA VAL A 111 -2.81 -3.18 -1.57
C VAL A 111 -3.43 -1.98 -2.25
N SER A 112 -2.63 -1.31 -3.09
CA SER A 112 -3.05 -0.16 -3.90
C SER A 112 -2.99 -0.52 -5.38
N PRO A 113 -4.06 -1.12 -5.95
CA PRO A 113 -4.10 -1.47 -7.36
C PRO A 113 -3.98 -0.22 -8.23
N LYS A 114 -3.20 -0.31 -9.32
CA LYS A 114 -2.96 0.81 -10.24
C LYS A 114 -3.76 0.59 -11.53
N GLY A 115 -4.81 1.40 -11.73
CA GLY A 115 -5.62 1.39 -12.93
C GLY A 115 -4.96 2.10 -14.11
N GLY A 116 -5.48 1.83 -15.33
CA GLY A 116 -5.07 2.55 -16.55
C GLY A 116 -3.70 2.16 -17.11
N ILE A 117 -2.99 1.21 -16.51
CA ILE A 117 -1.73 0.68 -17.04
C ILE A 117 -2.07 -0.56 -17.87
N PRO A 118 -1.90 -0.51 -19.22
CA PRO A 118 -2.13 -1.68 -20.06
C PRO A 118 -1.31 -2.87 -19.57
N SER A 119 -1.92 -4.05 -19.53
CA SER A 119 -1.27 -5.32 -19.19
C SER A 119 -0.74 -5.51 -17.77
N THR A 120 -1.23 -4.75 -16.79
CA THR A 120 -0.88 -5.04 -15.39
C THR A 120 -1.83 -6.13 -14.85
N PRO A 121 -1.38 -7.39 -14.69
CA PRO A 121 -2.18 -8.36 -13.97
C PRO A 121 -2.26 -7.95 -12.51
N CYS A 122 -3.46 -7.62 -12.04
CA CYS A 122 -3.68 -7.47 -10.60
C CYS A 122 -3.66 -8.88 -9.99
N SER A 123 -2.61 -9.18 -9.22
CA SER A 123 -2.48 -10.45 -8.50
C SER A 123 -3.23 -10.48 -7.17
N LEU A 124 -4.27 -9.62 -7.03
CA LEU A 124 -5.15 -9.76 -5.87
C LEU A 124 -5.63 -11.20 -5.81
N PRO A 125 -5.38 -11.91 -4.72
CA PRO A 125 -5.80 -13.30 -4.61
C PRO A 125 -7.33 -13.38 -4.76
N PRO A 126 -7.86 -14.44 -5.38
CA PRO A 126 -9.30 -14.63 -5.50
C PRO A 126 -9.93 -14.62 -4.11
N THR A 127 -11.19 -14.20 -4.05
CA THR A 127 -11.96 -14.15 -2.79
C THR A 127 -11.82 -15.45 -1.99
N PRO A 128 -11.93 -15.41 -0.65
CA PRO A 128 -11.74 -16.60 0.21
C PRO A 128 -12.50 -17.85 -0.24
N LYS A 129 -13.67 -17.69 -0.90
CA LYS A 129 -14.47 -18.80 -1.43
C LYS A 129 -13.92 -19.46 -2.70
N LYS A 130 -12.97 -18.83 -3.40
CA LYS A 130 -12.36 -19.36 -4.63
C LYS A 130 -10.88 -19.66 -4.48
N ARG A 131 -10.33 -19.50 -3.25
CA ARG A 131 -8.93 -19.78 -2.99
C ARG A 131 -8.71 -21.29 -3.05
N LYS A 132 -7.89 -21.75 -3.97
CA LYS A 132 -7.37 -23.12 -3.94
C LYS A 132 -6.46 -23.28 -2.72
N GLU A 133 -6.52 -24.43 -2.06
CA GLU A 133 -5.51 -24.80 -1.07
C GLU A 133 -4.12 -24.62 -1.67
N GLY A 134 -3.24 -23.90 -0.98
CA GLY A 134 -1.89 -23.59 -1.46
C GLY A 134 -1.74 -22.24 -2.19
N ALA A 135 -2.78 -21.38 -2.25
CA ALA A 135 -2.62 -20.03 -2.81
C ALA A 135 -1.51 -19.26 -2.09
N GLU A 136 -0.54 -18.75 -2.87
CA GLU A 136 0.61 -18.02 -2.37
C GLU A 136 0.21 -16.61 -1.89
N GLY A 137 0.89 -16.11 -0.85
CA GLY A 137 0.81 -14.74 -0.33
C GLY A 137 -0.30 -14.45 0.68
N LYS A 138 -0.13 -13.33 1.39
CA LYS A 138 -1.10 -12.78 2.35
C LYS A 138 -2.28 -12.16 1.60
N LEU A 139 -3.49 -12.31 2.15
CA LEU A 139 -4.66 -11.53 1.73
C LEU A 139 -4.51 -10.08 2.21
N PRO A 140 -4.92 -9.08 1.41
CA PRO A 140 -4.89 -7.69 1.86
C PRO A 140 -5.85 -7.47 3.05
N ASP A 141 -5.38 -6.71 4.03
CA ASP A 141 -6.20 -6.19 5.11
C ASP A 141 -6.89 -4.89 4.69
N GLU A 142 -6.29 -4.21 3.69
CA GLU A 142 -6.73 -2.94 3.17
C GLU A 142 -6.56 -2.86 1.65
N ILE A 143 -7.57 -2.36 0.96
CA ILE A 143 -7.51 -1.95 -0.45
C ILE A 143 -7.62 -0.43 -0.47
N LYS A 144 -6.59 0.24 -1.01
CA LYS A 144 -6.52 1.70 -1.14
C LYS A 144 -6.39 2.07 -2.61
N ILE A 145 -7.42 2.70 -3.17
CA ILE A 145 -7.47 3.07 -4.59
C ILE A 145 -7.27 4.57 -4.75
N VAL A 146 -6.36 4.96 -5.64
CA VAL A 146 -6.21 6.34 -6.06
C VAL A 146 -7.45 6.73 -6.88
N PHE A 147 -8.15 7.77 -6.44
CA PHE A 147 -9.38 8.28 -7.05
C PHE A 147 -9.08 9.55 -7.84
N GLU A 148 -9.30 9.52 -9.11
CA GLU A 148 -9.24 10.69 -9.97
C GLU A 148 -10.65 11.15 -10.36
N ASP A 149 -11.49 10.21 -10.78
CA ASP A 149 -12.91 10.37 -11.09
C ASP A 149 -13.65 9.03 -10.99
N GLU A 150 -14.99 9.07 -11.10
CA GLU A 150 -15.84 7.88 -10.98
C GLU A 150 -15.66 6.89 -12.15
N ASP A 151 -15.43 7.38 -13.35
CA ASP A 151 -15.31 6.53 -14.55
C ASP A 151 -14.03 5.69 -14.47
N THR A 152 -12.91 6.32 -14.12
CA THR A 152 -11.62 5.65 -13.90
C THR A 152 -11.72 4.63 -12.77
N LEU A 153 -12.37 4.99 -11.65
CA LEU A 153 -12.61 4.08 -10.55
C LEU A 153 -13.43 2.86 -11.00
N HIS A 154 -14.55 3.06 -11.71
CA HIS A 154 -15.40 1.96 -12.16
C HIS A 154 -14.69 1.05 -13.16
N GLN A 155 -13.86 1.59 -14.06
CA GLN A 155 -13.04 0.79 -14.96
C GLN A 155 -12.04 -0.08 -14.18
N LEU A 156 -11.37 0.49 -13.19
CA LEU A 156 -10.48 -0.27 -12.31
C LEU A 156 -11.23 -1.37 -11.56
N LEU A 157 -12.34 -1.06 -10.92
CA LEU A 157 -13.13 -2.02 -10.15
C LEU A 157 -13.59 -3.22 -11.01
N LYS A 158 -13.96 -3.00 -12.28
CA LYS A 158 -14.30 -4.07 -13.23
C LYS A 158 -13.11 -4.98 -13.57
N SER A 159 -11.90 -4.43 -13.53
CA SER A 159 -10.68 -5.19 -13.83
C SER A 159 -10.16 -6.01 -12.64
N LEU A 160 -10.58 -5.67 -11.43
CA LEU A 160 -10.13 -6.38 -10.23
C LEU A 160 -10.83 -7.75 -10.09
N PRO A 161 -10.09 -8.80 -9.69
CA PRO A 161 -10.66 -10.13 -9.47
C PRO A 161 -11.57 -10.20 -8.22
N LEU A 162 -11.87 -9.07 -7.60
CA LEU A 162 -12.74 -8.93 -6.44
C LEU A 162 -14.12 -8.47 -6.91
N PRO A 163 -15.21 -9.14 -6.52
CA PRO A 163 -16.57 -8.68 -6.78
C PRO A 163 -16.89 -7.48 -5.87
N LEU A 164 -16.37 -6.30 -6.19
CA LEU A 164 -16.57 -5.08 -5.40
C LEU A 164 -17.92 -4.42 -5.64
N GLU A 165 -18.58 -4.73 -6.78
CA GLU A 165 -19.98 -4.33 -7.02
C GLU A 165 -20.92 -5.25 -6.21
N GLY A 166 -21.58 -4.72 -5.22
CA GLY A 166 -22.55 -5.45 -4.35
C GLY A 166 -21.93 -6.36 -3.29
N ALA A 167 -20.61 -6.57 -3.30
CA ALA A 167 -19.92 -7.48 -2.38
C ALA A 167 -19.21 -6.76 -1.21
N GLY A 168 -19.20 -5.42 -1.18
CA GLY A 168 -18.53 -4.66 -0.13
C GLY A 168 -18.92 -5.10 1.28
N VAL A 169 -20.20 -5.44 1.49
CA VAL A 169 -20.71 -5.95 2.78
C VAL A 169 -20.15 -7.33 3.11
N ARG A 170 -19.90 -8.21 2.13
CA ARG A 170 -19.38 -9.56 2.37
C ARG A 170 -17.88 -9.57 2.64
N LEU A 171 -17.13 -8.63 2.03
CA LEU A 171 -15.69 -8.51 2.22
C LEU A 171 -15.34 -7.78 3.52
N GLN A 172 -16.20 -6.83 3.96
CA GLN A 172 -16.09 -6.23 5.29
C GLN A 172 -16.31 -7.27 6.41
N GLY A 173 -17.19 -8.25 6.20
CA GLY A 173 -17.34 -9.39 7.10
C GLY A 173 -16.08 -10.25 7.25
N ALA A 174 -15.12 -10.12 6.31
CA ALA A 174 -13.80 -10.76 6.38
C ALA A 174 -12.71 -9.84 6.99
N GLY A 175 -13.10 -8.65 7.50
CA GLY A 175 -12.16 -7.71 8.13
C GLY A 175 -11.42 -6.77 7.16
N MET A 176 -11.60 -6.93 5.83
CA MET A 176 -10.96 -6.10 4.82
C MET A 176 -11.54 -4.67 4.79
N ARG A 177 -10.68 -3.67 4.62
CA ARG A 177 -11.05 -2.26 4.55
C ARG A 177 -10.84 -1.69 3.16
N PHE A 178 -11.69 -0.74 2.78
CA PHE A 178 -11.65 -0.09 1.47
C PHE A 178 -11.49 1.41 1.64
N PHE A 179 -10.47 1.97 0.97
CA PHE A 179 -10.18 3.39 0.99
C PHE A 179 -10.09 3.94 -0.42
N LEU A 180 -10.63 5.15 -0.60
CA LEU A 180 -10.38 5.99 -1.75
C LEU A 180 -9.47 7.13 -1.33
N GLN A 181 -8.41 7.34 -2.09
CA GLN A 181 -7.43 8.38 -1.88
C GLN A 181 -7.45 9.33 -3.06
N PRO A 182 -7.89 10.60 -2.88
CA PRO A 182 -7.86 11.58 -3.95
C PRO A 182 -6.47 11.67 -4.58
N CYS A 183 -6.41 11.64 -5.92
CA CYS A 183 -5.17 11.79 -6.67
C CYS A 183 -4.59 13.18 -6.44
N ASP A 184 -3.29 13.23 -6.15
CA ASP A 184 -2.54 14.48 -6.17
C ASP A 184 -1.93 14.68 -7.56
N THR A 185 -2.42 15.70 -8.26
CA THR A 185 -1.98 16.03 -9.64
C THR A 185 -0.93 17.12 -9.67
N GLY A 186 -0.56 17.69 -8.52
CA GLY A 186 0.28 18.87 -8.43
C GLY A 186 -0.47 20.20 -8.75
N ASP A 187 -1.71 20.15 -9.23
CA ASP A 187 -2.57 21.32 -9.47
C ASP A 187 -3.59 21.47 -8.34
N ALA A 188 -3.45 22.52 -7.54
CA ALA A 188 -4.29 22.76 -6.37
C ALA A 188 -5.79 22.92 -6.71
N ALA A 189 -6.14 23.52 -7.86
CA ALA A 189 -7.53 23.69 -8.26
C ALA A 189 -8.14 22.34 -8.68
N ARG A 190 -7.41 21.55 -9.44
CA ARG A 190 -7.80 20.19 -9.83
C ARG A 190 -7.90 19.29 -8.62
N ASN A 191 -6.92 19.32 -7.71
CA ASN A 191 -6.92 18.51 -6.48
C ASN A 191 -8.16 18.81 -5.62
N LYS A 192 -8.56 20.08 -5.49
CA LYS A 192 -9.78 20.46 -4.77
C LYS A 192 -11.04 19.84 -5.39
N GLN A 193 -11.13 19.79 -6.72
CA GLN A 193 -12.25 19.15 -7.41
C GLN A 193 -12.27 17.64 -7.18
N ILE A 194 -11.11 16.98 -7.28
CA ILE A 194 -10.97 15.53 -7.06
C ILE A 194 -11.36 15.17 -5.61
N VAL A 195 -10.88 15.95 -4.63
CA VAL A 195 -11.24 15.74 -3.21
C VAL A 195 -12.75 15.85 -3.02
N ALA A 196 -13.39 16.88 -3.58
CA ALA A 196 -14.84 17.06 -3.47
C ALA A 196 -15.61 15.87 -4.09
N ALA A 197 -15.24 15.45 -5.31
CA ALA A 197 -15.84 14.32 -5.98
C ALA A 197 -15.64 13.00 -5.19
N CYS A 198 -14.44 12.77 -4.65
CA CYS A 198 -14.13 11.60 -3.83
C CYS A 198 -14.99 11.57 -2.55
N VAL A 199 -15.13 12.71 -1.87
CA VAL A 199 -15.98 12.83 -0.67
C VAL A 199 -17.43 12.52 -1.01
N ASP A 200 -17.97 13.06 -2.10
CA ASP A 200 -19.34 12.79 -2.53
C ASP A 200 -19.56 11.32 -2.92
N TYR A 201 -18.55 10.70 -3.55
CA TYR A 201 -18.60 9.28 -3.84
C TYR A 201 -18.63 8.43 -2.56
N VAL A 202 -17.74 8.70 -1.60
CA VAL A 202 -17.70 7.99 -0.30
C VAL A 202 -19.02 8.13 0.44
N LYS A 203 -19.64 9.32 0.45
CA LYS A 203 -20.96 9.56 1.08
C LYS A 203 -22.08 8.73 0.44
N ARG A 204 -22.04 8.52 -0.87
CA ARG A 204 -23.01 7.69 -1.59
C ARG A 204 -22.72 6.19 -1.46
N HIS A 205 -21.48 5.81 -1.14
CA HIS A 205 -21.00 4.43 -1.07
C HIS A 205 -20.28 4.17 0.26
N PRO A 206 -21.01 4.00 1.39
CA PRO A 206 -20.44 3.98 2.75
C PRO A 206 -19.55 2.77 3.07
N VAL A 207 -19.38 1.84 2.15
CA VAL A 207 -18.35 0.77 2.22
C VAL A 207 -16.93 1.35 2.10
N TRP A 208 -16.79 2.46 1.37
CA TRP A 208 -15.55 3.18 1.19
C TRP A 208 -15.30 4.16 2.33
N ARG A 209 -14.03 4.36 2.62
CA ARG A 209 -13.54 5.40 3.53
C ARG A 209 -12.63 6.34 2.77
N LEU A 210 -12.59 7.59 3.17
CA LEU A 210 -11.65 8.55 2.63
C LEU A 210 -10.27 8.31 3.26
N SER A 211 -9.24 8.21 2.44
CA SER A 211 -7.83 8.29 2.83
C SER A 211 -7.27 9.60 2.29
N LEU A 212 -6.68 10.42 3.14
CA LEU A 212 -5.93 11.60 2.72
C LEU A 212 -4.44 11.31 2.84
N GLN A 213 -3.62 12.04 2.10
CA GLN A 213 -2.18 12.09 2.29
C GLN A 213 -1.88 13.14 3.38
N THR A 214 -2.15 12.77 4.64
CA THR A 214 -2.09 13.72 5.76
C THR A 214 -0.67 14.24 6.01
N HIS A 215 0.36 13.45 5.69
CA HIS A 215 1.76 13.89 5.72
C HIS A 215 1.99 15.12 4.82
N LYS A 216 1.40 15.17 3.61
CA LYS A 216 1.48 16.34 2.72
C LYS A 216 0.74 17.55 3.30
N LEU A 217 -0.40 17.32 3.97
CA LEU A 217 -1.21 18.42 4.56
C LEU A 217 -0.52 19.11 5.72
N ILE A 218 0.29 18.37 6.48
CA ILE A 218 1.03 18.91 7.65
C ILE A 218 2.52 19.16 7.36
N GLY A 219 2.97 18.93 6.12
CA GLY A 219 4.31 19.25 5.65
C GLY A 219 5.43 18.39 6.26
N ILE A 220 5.15 17.10 6.49
CA ILE A 220 6.16 16.11 6.92
C ILE A 220 6.42 15.11 5.81
N GLU A 221 7.50 14.33 5.94
CA GLU A 221 7.86 13.27 5.02
C GLU A 221 6.93 12.04 5.17
#